data_a3dd66a6b7ee3a92fd803c9229fd05fd
#
_entry.id   a3dd66a6b7ee3a92fd803c9229fd05fd
#
_cell.length_a   1.000
_cell.length_b   1.000
_cell.length_c   1.000
_cell.angle_alpha   90.00
_cell.angle_beta   90.00
_cell.angle_gamma   90.00
#
_symmetry.space_group_name_H-M   'P 1'
#
loop_
_entity.id
_entity.type
_entity.pdbx_description
1 polymer ?
#
loop_
_entity_poly.entity_id
_entity_poly.type
_entity_poly.pdbx_seq_one_letter_code
_entity_poly.pdbx_strand_id
1 'polypeptide(L)'
;MTTILIIEDNLEVRENTAEILELSDYKVLTASNGKEGVAIAKSELPDLIICDIMMPELDGYGVLHILNKDPKTINIPFIFLTAKAEKDDFRKGMNLGADDYLTKPFDDLALLDAIEMRMKKNQHLKSVNTSSKGTELEKIKGLEELDRLINDQKSISSIPIKHHIFSEGSYPNFLFYVLNGKIKTSKTDKAGNEFITGLYKTGDFLGYTDLLENTIYTENATALEESELSSIPKDLFFKLLHSSPEVAGKFIKILSDNVLEKEERLIRLAYCSVRKRVAEALLLLQKKYQEDNNEAFTISISREDLSSIVGASKETVIRTLSDFKEEGLISILGRKISIENKEKLQALRN
;
A
#
# COMPACT_ATOMS: atom_id res chain seq x y z
N MET A 1 12.08 33.35 1.38
CA MET A 1 12.04 32.99 2.81
C MET A 1 10.72 32.26 3.03
N THR A 2 10.74 31.07 3.57
CA THR A 2 9.54 30.24 3.77
C THR A 2 8.72 30.79 4.93
N THR A 3 7.42 30.97 4.75
CA THR A 3 6.51 31.54 5.74
C THR A 3 5.69 30.46 6.41
N ILE A 4 5.76 30.35 7.74
CA ILE A 4 5.03 29.39 8.56
C ILE A 4 4.03 30.13 9.45
N LEU A 5 2.77 29.67 9.48
CA LEU A 5 1.75 30.19 10.40
C LEU A 5 1.60 29.23 11.58
N ILE A 6 1.74 29.75 12.80
CA ILE A 6 1.47 29.06 14.06
C ILE A 6 0.12 29.53 14.60
N ILE A 7 -0.78 28.60 14.89
CA ILE A 7 -2.09 28.84 15.50
C ILE A 7 -2.13 28.10 16.83
N GLU A 8 -2.02 28.82 17.94
CA GLU A 8 -1.87 28.28 19.29
C GLU A 8 -2.44 29.29 20.29
N ASP A 9 -3.33 28.89 21.18
CA ASP A 9 -3.93 29.77 22.16
C ASP A 9 -3.02 30.04 23.35
N ASN A 10 -2.18 29.07 23.72
CA ASN A 10 -1.20 29.24 24.79
C ASN A 10 -0.05 30.15 24.33
N LEU A 11 0.10 31.31 24.98
CA LEU A 11 1.10 32.31 24.63
C LEU A 11 2.53 31.76 24.71
N GLU A 12 2.86 31.03 25.79
CA GLU A 12 4.20 30.50 26.03
C GLU A 12 4.60 29.46 24.95
N VAL A 13 3.69 28.54 24.62
CA VAL A 13 3.94 27.56 23.58
C VAL A 13 4.06 28.21 22.21
N ARG A 14 3.23 29.20 21.91
CA ARG A 14 3.26 29.96 20.67
C ARG A 14 4.57 30.73 20.48
N GLU A 15 5.02 31.44 21.51
CA GLU A 15 6.27 32.22 21.47
C GLU A 15 7.50 31.33 21.38
N ASN A 16 7.58 30.26 22.17
CA ASN A 16 8.69 29.31 22.11
C ASN A 16 8.77 28.62 20.73
N THR A 17 7.63 28.21 20.19
CA THR A 17 7.60 27.59 18.85
C THR A 17 8.01 28.60 17.77
N ALA A 18 7.60 29.86 17.89
CA ALA A 18 7.99 30.92 16.97
C ALA A 18 9.50 31.18 17.02
N GLU A 19 10.09 31.27 18.22
CA GLU A 19 11.53 31.50 18.41
C GLU A 19 12.37 30.37 17.77
N ILE A 20 12.00 29.08 17.96
CA ILE A 20 12.69 27.93 17.35
C ILE A 20 12.68 28.06 15.81
N LEU A 21 11.55 28.45 15.23
CA LEU A 21 11.41 28.57 13.78
C LEU A 21 12.15 29.80 13.22
N GLU A 22 12.13 30.91 13.92
CA GLU A 22 12.89 32.13 13.54
C GLU A 22 14.39 31.87 13.58
N LEU A 23 14.90 31.14 14.61
CA LEU A 23 16.30 30.73 14.71
C LEU A 23 16.71 29.77 13.56
N SER A 24 15.74 29.13 12.92
CA SER A 24 15.94 28.23 11.78
C SER A 24 15.66 28.91 10.43
N ASP A 25 15.74 30.25 10.35
CA ASP A 25 15.58 31.07 9.14
C ASP A 25 14.19 31.01 8.47
N TYR A 26 13.12 30.67 9.22
CA TYR A 26 11.74 30.78 8.75
C TYR A 26 11.15 32.16 9.08
N LYS A 27 10.25 32.62 8.21
CA LYS A 27 9.37 33.77 8.52
C LYS A 27 8.15 33.24 9.26
N VAL A 28 7.92 33.72 10.49
CA VAL A 28 6.82 33.20 11.32
C VAL A 28 5.69 34.22 11.38
N LEU A 29 4.45 33.70 11.22
CA LEU A 29 3.20 34.42 11.50
C LEU A 29 2.54 33.67 12.67
N THR A 30 1.91 34.40 13.58
CA THR A 30 1.27 33.82 14.76
C THR A 30 -0.20 34.22 14.85
N ALA A 31 -1.04 33.30 15.33
CA ALA A 31 -2.44 33.52 15.65
C ALA A 31 -2.76 32.95 17.04
N SER A 32 -3.56 33.63 17.81
CA SER A 32 -3.94 33.28 19.18
C SER A 32 -5.20 32.39 19.28
N ASN A 33 -5.88 32.17 18.17
CA ASN A 33 -7.06 31.32 18.07
C ASN A 33 -7.36 30.90 16.63
N GLY A 34 -8.24 29.92 16.45
CA GLY A 34 -8.55 29.37 15.13
C GLY A 34 -9.17 30.37 14.16
N LYS A 35 -9.97 31.34 14.62
CA LYS A 35 -10.60 32.35 13.74
C LYS A 35 -9.56 33.32 13.16
N GLU A 36 -8.65 33.77 14.00
CA GLU A 36 -7.53 34.63 13.60
C GLU A 36 -6.60 33.86 12.63
N GLY A 37 -6.31 32.59 12.94
CA GLY A 37 -5.52 31.70 12.10
C GLY A 37 -6.10 31.53 10.69
N VAL A 38 -7.42 31.31 10.57
CA VAL A 38 -8.09 31.23 9.27
C VAL A 38 -7.99 32.56 8.50
N ALA A 39 -8.14 33.68 9.17
CA ALA A 39 -8.05 35.01 8.53
C ALA A 39 -6.63 35.25 7.97
N ILE A 40 -5.59 35.01 8.78
CA ILE A 40 -4.19 35.13 8.37
C ILE A 40 -3.84 34.16 7.26
N ALA A 41 -4.26 32.89 7.36
CA ALA A 41 -4.00 31.88 6.33
C ALA A 41 -4.56 32.28 4.96
N LYS A 42 -5.74 32.92 4.92
CA LYS A 42 -6.37 33.39 3.68
C LYS A 42 -5.75 34.65 3.11
N SER A 43 -5.24 35.58 3.94
CA SER A 43 -4.63 36.81 3.49
C SER A 43 -3.17 36.64 3.10
N GLU A 44 -2.40 35.91 3.90
CA GLU A 44 -0.95 35.79 3.75
C GLU A 44 -0.50 34.57 2.95
N LEU A 45 -1.36 33.52 2.83
CA LEU A 45 -1.09 32.27 2.12
C LEU A 45 0.26 31.66 2.53
N PRO A 46 0.44 31.27 3.81
CA PRO A 46 1.70 30.72 4.29
C PRO A 46 2.08 29.42 3.56
N ASP A 47 3.35 29.07 3.60
CA ASP A 47 3.86 27.85 2.98
C ASP A 47 3.57 26.59 3.80
N LEU A 48 3.28 26.74 5.12
CA LEU A 48 2.92 25.68 6.04
C LEU A 48 2.14 26.25 7.23
N ILE A 49 1.19 25.49 7.76
CA ILE A 49 0.42 25.83 8.96
C ILE A 49 0.69 24.80 10.05
N ILE A 50 0.99 25.27 11.26
CA ILE A 50 1.08 24.48 12.48
C ILE A 50 -0.06 24.93 13.39
N CYS A 51 -0.93 24.02 13.81
CA CYS A 51 -2.16 24.39 14.53
C CYS A 51 -2.39 23.47 15.73
N ASP A 52 -2.62 24.06 16.91
CA ASP A 52 -3.14 23.29 18.04
C ASP A 52 -4.55 22.78 17.76
N ILE A 53 -4.83 21.58 18.26
CA ILE A 53 -6.16 20.98 18.14
C ILE A 53 -7.14 21.64 19.12
N MET A 54 -6.70 21.83 20.37
CA MET A 54 -7.58 22.19 21.49
C MET A 54 -7.52 23.69 21.74
N MET A 55 -8.29 24.46 20.97
CA MET A 55 -8.39 25.91 21.12
C MET A 55 -9.84 26.35 21.35
N PRO A 56 -10.05 27.48 22.10
CA PRO A 56 -11.37 28.05 22.29
C PRO A 56 -11.96 28.61 20.97
N GLU A 57 -13.28 28.72 20.89
CA GLU A 57 -14.07 29.28 19.79
C GLU A 57 -14.05 28.45 18.49
N LEU A 58 -12.89 28.14 17.92
CA LEU A 58 -12.70 27.33 16.73
C LEU A 58 -11.49 26.43 16.94
N ASP A 59 -11.74 25.13 17.07
CA ASP A 59 -10.72 24.12 17.25
C ASP A 59 -9.89 23.90 15.98
N GLY A 60 -8.74 23.21 16.08
CA GLY A 60 -7.88 22.96 14.96
C GLY A 60 -8.53 22.17 13.83
N TYR A 61 -9.47 21.26 14.14
CA TYR A 61 -10.23 20.53 13.12
C TYR A 61 -11.16 21.45 12.33
N GLY A 62 -11.80 22.40 12.99
CA GLY A 62 -12.62 23.44 12.37
C GLY A 62 -11.79 24.35 11.46
N VAL A 63 -10.57 24.71 11.90
CA VAL A 63 -9.62 25.49 11.06
C VAL A 63 -9.30 24.73 9.77
N LEU A 64 -8.87 23.48 9.87
CA LEU A 64 -8.54 22.65 8.71
C LEU A 64 -9.74 22.47 7.78
N HIS A 65 -10.92 22.21 8.33
CA HIS A 65 -12.15 22.07 7.54
C HIS A 65 -12.51 23.33 6.73
N ILE A 66 -12.30 24.52 7.31
CA ILE A 66 -12.55 25.79 6.61
C ILE A 66 -11.52 26.03 5.53
N LEU A 67 -10.24 25.76 5.79
CA LEU A 67 -9.15 25.96 4.85
C LEU A 67 -9.22 24.98 3.67
N ASN A 68 -9.67 23.75 3.90
CA ASN A 68 -9.88 22.74 2.85
C ASN A 68 -11.04 23.05 1.89
N LYS A 69 -11.93 23.98 2.24
CA LYS A 69 -13.02 24.44 1.36
C LYS A 69 -12.62 25.60 0.44
N ASP A 70 -11.47 26.23 0.67
CA ASP A 70 -11.01 27.37 -0.11
C ASP A 70 -9.91 26.93 -1.09
N PRO A 71 -10.09 27.08 -2.42
CA PRO A 71 -9.11 26.68 -3.42
C PRO A 71 -7.71 27.28 -3.25
N LYS A 72 -7.59 28.41 -2.54
CA LYS A 72 -6.31 29.07 -2.29
C LYS A 72 -5.53 28.45 -1.15
N THR A 73 -6.21 27.88 -0.16
CA THR A 73 -5.61 27.36 1.07
C THR A 73 -5.59 25.83 1.16
N ILE A 74 -6.37 25.12 0.32
CA ILE A 74 -6.49 23.66 0.33
C ILE A 74 -5.16 22.90 0.15
N ASN A 75 -4.19 23.51 -0.53
CA ASN A 75 -2.89 22.89 -0.79
C ASN A 75 -1.78 23.36 0.18
N ILE A 76 -2.12 24.09 1.23
CA ILE A 76 -1.15 24.49 2.27
C ILE A 76 -0.98 23.31 3.22
N PRO A 77 0.24 22.79 3.40
CA PRO A 77 0.49 21.70 4.36
C PRO A 77 0.06 22.09 5.77
N PHE A 78 -0.56 21.12 6.46
CA PHE A 78 -1.14 21.36 7.77
C PHE A 78 -0.66 20.33 8.79
N ILE A 79 0.02 20.77 9.84
CA ILE A 79 0.52 19.96 10.95
C ILE A 79 -0.30 20.29 12.20
N PHE A 80 -0.86 19.26 12.85
CA PHE A 80 -1.49 19.44 14.14
C PHE A 80 -0.49 19.34 15.29
N LEU A 81 -0.65 20.21 16.30
CA LEU A 81 -0.07 20.03 17.64
C LEU A 81 -1.12 19.40 18.55
N THR A 82 -0.77 18.35 19.32
CA THR A 82 -1.71 17.63 20.17
C THR A 82 -1.11 17.28 21.53
N ALA A 83 -1.90 17.39 22.60
CA ALA A 83 -1.51 17.10 23.99
C ALA A 83 -1.71 15.62 24.37
N LYS A 84 -1.25 14.65 23.64
CA LYS A 84 -1.36 13.20 23.84
C LYS A 84 -2.48 12.54 23.02
N ALA A 85 -2.05 11.76 22.03
CA ALA A 85 -2.93 11.10 21.10
C ALA A 85 -3.71 9.95 21.75
N GLU A 86 -5.00 10.10 21.91
CA GLU A 86 -5.89 8.95 21.82
C GLU A 86 -5.91 8.50 20.34
N LYS A 87 -5.77 7.19 20.08
CA LYS A 87 -5.72 6.63 18.71
C LYS A 87 -6.89 7.05 17.82
N ASP A 88 -8.00 7.47 18.42
CA ASP A 88 -9.22 7.90 17.73
C ASP A 88 -9.12 9.36 17.23
N ASP A 89 -8.41 10.25 17.93
CA ASP A 89 -8.16 11.62 17.50
C ASP A 89 -7.19 11.69 16.33
N PHE A 90 -6.17 10.84 16.33
CA PHE A 90 -5.25 10.69 15.21
C PHE A 90 -5.98 10.27 13.92
N ARG A 91 -6.87 9.27 13.98
CA ARG A 91 -7.66 8.83 12.82
C ARG A 91 -8.61 9.91 12.32
N LYS A 92 -9.22 10.67 13.22
CA LYS A 92 -10.16 11.73 12.87
C LYS A 92 -9.50 12.83 12.05
N GLY A 93 -8.34 13.29 12.44
CA GLY A 93 -7.65 14.35 11.73
C GLY A 93 -7.01 13.92 10.41
N MET A 94 -6.47 12.69 10.31
CA MET A 94 -5.99 12.14 9.04
C MET A 94 -7.13 12.00 8.02
N ASN A 95 -8.32 11.60 8.48
CA ASN A 95 -9.52 11.54 7.63
C ASN A 95 -9.99 12.94 7.16
N LEU A 96 -9.65 14.00 7.89
CA LEU A 96 -9.94 15.38 7.53
C LEU A 96 -8.89 16.02 6.61
N GLY A 97 -7.81 15.29 6.30
CA GLY A 97 -6.78 15.74 5.36
C GLY A 97 -5.60 16.50 5.98
N ALA A 98 -5.32 16.31 7.27
CA ALA A 98 -4.08 16.79 7.87
C ALA A 98 -2.86 16.03 7.31
N ASP A 99 -1.75 16.73 7.16
CA ASP A 99 -0.52 16.13 6.63
C ASP A 99 0.31 15.45 7.70
N ASP A 100 0.26 15.93 8.95
CA ASP A 100 1.01 15.37 10.08
C ASP A 100 0.47 15.76 11.45
N TYR A 101 1.03 15.11 12.50
CA TYR A 101 0.77 15.36 13.91
C TYR A 101 2.07 15.41 14.71
N LEU A 102 2.18 16.39 15.59
CA LEU A 102 3.28 16.49 16.56
C LEU A 102 2.71 16.50 17.96
N THR A 103 3.17 15.56 18.81
CA THR A 103 2.65 15.40 20.18
C THR A 103 3.41 16.32 21.15
N LYS A 104 2.68 17.13 21.92
CA LYS A 104 3.24 17.93 23.02
C LYS A 104 3.53 17.04 24.25
N PRO A 105 4.69 17.20 24.96
CA PRO A 105 5.80 18.06 24.60
C PRO A 105 6.63 17.46 23.44
N PHE A 106 7.07 18.30 22.54
CA PHE A 106 7.98 17.96 21.44
C PHE A 106 9.32 18.67 21.63
N ASP A 107 10.38 18.07 21.08
CA ASP A 107 11.69 18.71 21.01
C ASP A 107 11.86 19.49 19.71
N ASP A 108 12.84 20.38 19.69
CA ASP A 108 13.10 21.28 18.56
C ASP A 108 13.40 20.51 17.28
N LEU A 109 14.13 19.37 17.39
CA LEU A 109 14.49 18.54 16.24
C LEU A 109 13.26 17.86 15.66
N ALA A 110 12.36 17.34 16.48
CA ALA A 110 11.12 16.72 16.00
C ALA A 110 10.21 17.71 15.26
N LEU A 111 10.14 18.95 15.74
CA LEU A 111 9.41 20.03 15.08
C LEU A 111 10.02 20.36 13.72
N LEU A 112 11.33 20.57 13.65
CA LEU A 112 12.03 20.94 12.41
C LEU A 112 11.98 19.79 11.38
N ASP A 113 12.17 18.55 11.81
CA ASP A 113 12.05 17.37 10.94
C ASP A 113 10.66 17.23 10.33
N ALA A 114 9.60 17.41 11.14
CA ALA A 114 8.22 17.37 10.65
C ALA A 114 7.96 18.46 9.59
N ILE A 115 8.45 19.67 9.82
CA ILE A 115 8.33 20.80 8.88
C ILE A 115 9.09 20.52 7.59
N GLU A 116 10.36 20.11 7.67
CA GLU A 116 11.17 19.84 6.48
C GLU A 116 10.58 18.72 5.62
N MET A 117 10.12 17.65 6.22
CA MET A 117 9.49 16.53 5.51
C MET A 117 8.26 17.02 4.72
N ARG A 118 7.41 17.87 5.33
CA ARG A 118 6.19 18.37 4.69
C ARG A 118 6.48 19.44 3.65
N MET A 119 7.44 20.31 3.89
CA MET A 119 7.89 21.32 2.93
C MET A 119 8.50 20.70 1.66
N LYS A 120 9.34 19.67 1.81
CA LYS A 120 9.89 18.91 0.67
C LYS A 120 8.78 18.26 -0.16
N LYS A 121 7.77 17.65 0.50
CA LYS A 121 6.60 17.07 -0.17
C LYS A 121 5.80 18.13 -0.96
N ASN A 122 5.58 19.30 -0.38
CA ASN A 122 4.76 20.35 -1.02
C ASN A 122 5.47 21.07 -2.15
N GLN A 123 6.80 21.26 -2.09
CA GLN A 123 7.58 21.81 -3.21
C GLN A 123 7.48 20.92 -4.45
N HIS A 124 7.43 19.59 -4.28
CA HIS A 124 7.18 18.67 -5.38
C HIS A 124 5.75 18.76 -5.93
N LEU A 125 4.73 19.01 -5.09
CA LEU A 125 3.35 19.20 -5.54
C LEU A 125 3.16 20.54 -6.28
N LYS A 126 3.83 21.60 -5.86
CA LYS A 126 3.78 22.91 -6.56
C LYS A 126 4.46 22.86 -7.94
N SER A 127 5.52 22.08 -8.11
CA SER A 127 6.17 21.87 -9.43
C SER A 127 5.32 21.02 -10.39
N VAL A 128 4.41 20.19 -9.88
CA VAL A 128 3.48 19.37 -10.67
C VAL A 128 2.24 20.15 -11.12
N ASN A 129 1.74 21.07 -10.29
CA ASN A 129 0.52 21.86 -10.59
C ASN A 129 0.72 22.99 -11.62
N THR A 130 1.97 23.37 -11.95
CA THR A 130 2.26 24.33 -13.03
C THR A 130 2.38 23.68 -14.40
N SER A 131 2.27 22.35 -14.50
CA SER A 131 2.39 21.57 -15.74
C SER A 131 1.12 20.79 -16.09
N SER A 132 -0.05 21.41 -15.98
CA SER A 132 -1.32 20.78 -16.44
C SER A 132 -1.48 20.84 -17.97
N LYS A 133 -0.41 20.53 -18.70
CA LYS A 133 -0.37 20.05 -20.09
C LYS A 133 0.82 19.10 -20.22
N GLY A 134 0.78 17.99 -19.46
CA GLY A 134 1.73 16.89 -19.65
C GLY A 134 1.56 16.32 -21.07
N THR A 135 2.52 16.61 -21.93
CA THR A 135 2.65 16.03 -23.27
C THR A 135 2.82 14.51 -23.13
N GLU A 136 2.39 13.74 -24.15
CA GLU A 136 2.61 12.26 -24.21
C GLU A 136 4.05 11.83 -23.87
N LEU A 137 5.03 12.71 -24.05
CA LEU A 137 6.45 12.51 -23.70
C LEU A 137 6.73 12.43 -22.18
N GLU A 138 5.95 13.13 -21.32
CA GLU A 138 6.09 13.03 -19.85
C GLU A 138 5.43 11.78 -19.29
N LYS A 139 4.37 11.31 -19.97
CA LYS A 139 3.68 10.05 -19.68
C LYS A 139 4.61 8.85 -19.85
N ILE A 140 5.39 8.84 -20.92
CA ILE A 140 6.36 7.78 -21.22
C ILE A 140 7.48 7.75 -20.15
N LYS A 141 7.95 8.90 -19.67
CA LYS A 141 9.06 9.00 -18.71
C LYS A 141 8.81 8.32 -17.35
N GLY A 142 7.60 8.37 -16.81
CA GLY A 142 7.30 7.76 -15.50
C GLY A 142 7.32 6.23 -15.55
N LEU A 143 6.77 5.63 -16.59
CA LEU A 143 6.81 4.17 -16.80
C LEU A 143 8.22 3.70 -17.17
N GLU A 144 8.95 4.46 -18.00
CA GLU A 144 10.36 4.16 -18.31
C GLU A 144 11.24 4.20 -17.07
N GLU A 145 11.01 5.15 -16.16
CA GLU A 145 11.75 5.22 -14.90
C GLU A 145 11.40 4.05 -13.96
N LEU A 146 10.13 3.65 -13.89
CA LEU A 146 9.73 2.44 -13.16
C LEU A 146 10.42 1.21 -13.74
N ASP A 147 10.46 1.07 -15.07
CA ASP A 147 11.13 -0.04 -15.76
C ASP A 147 12.64 -0.03 -15.52
N ARG A 148 13.27 1.14 -15.44
CA ARG A 148 14.69 1.27 -15.05
C ARG A 148 14.94 0.77 -13.64
N LEU A 149 14.10 1.16 -12.67
CA LEU A 149 14.22 0.71 -11.29
C LEU A 149 14.01 -0.80 -11.17
N ILE A 150 13.08 -1.37 -11.94
CA ILE A 150 12.85 -2.82 -12.00
C ILE A 150 14.08 -3.56 -12.52
N ASN A 151 14.77 -3.00 -13.52
CA ASN A 151 15.90 -3.65 -14.19
C ASN A 151 17.28 -3.25 -13.61
N ASP A 152 17.33 -2.47 -12.51
CA ASP A 152 18.60 -2.13 -11.87
C ASP A 152 19.22 -3.39 -11.25
N GLN A 153 20.36 -3.79 -11.80
CA GLN A 153 21.12 -4.98 -11.38
C GLN A 153 21.44 -5.01 -9.87
N LYS A 154 21.54 -3.83 -9.23
CA LYS A 154 21.82 -3.72 -7.79
C LYS A 154 20.59 -4.02 -6.92
N SER A 155 19.40 -3.95 -7.48
CA SER A 155 18.13 -4.22 -6.81
C SER A 155 17.65 -5.66 -6.98
N ILE A 156 18.31 -6.45 -7.83
CA ILE A 156 17.92 -7.83 -8.15
C ILE A 156 18.51 -8.79 -7.13
N SER A 157 17.67 -9.66 -6.59
CA SER A 157 18.06 -10.73 -5.66
C SER A 157 17.42 -12.07 -6.06
N SER A 158 18.22 -13.15 -5.97
CA SER A 158 17.73 -14.51 -6.12
C SER A 158 17.20 -15.02 -4.77
N ILE A 159 15.99 -15.53 -4.77
CA ILE A 159 15.30 -16.04 -3.58
C ILE A 159 15.11 -17.55 -3.73
N PRO A 160 15.75 -18.36 -2.87
CA PRO A 160 15.58 -19.80 -2.90
C PRO A 160 14.14 -20.20 -2.58
N ILE A 161 13.74 -21.39 -3.07
CA ILE A 161 12.44 -21.97 -2.75
C ILE A 161 12.20 -22.03 -1.23
N LYS A 162 10.98 -21.65 -0.79
CA LYS A 162 10.53 -21.60 0.61
C LYS A 162 11.19 -20.50 1.48
N HIS A 163 12.01 -19.64 0.92
CA HIS A 163 12.52 -18.49 1.66
C HIS A 163 11.50 -17.35 1.70
N HIS A 164 11.47 -16.64 2.84
CA HIS A 164 10.64 -15.47 3.01
C HIS A 164 11.26 -14.26 2.32
N ILE A 165 10.42 -13.49 1.61
CA ILE A 165 10.74 -12.19 1.05
C ILE A 165 10.53 -11.11 2.12
N PHE A 166 9.39 -11.19 2.81
CA PHE A 166 9.06 -10.41 3.99
C PHE A 166 8.17 -11.23 4.93
N SER A 167 8.12 -10.83 6.19
CA SER A 167 7.34 -11.50 7.22
C SER A 167 6.33 -10.55 7.87
N GLU A 168 5.18 -11.10 8.26
CA GLU A 168 4.17 -10.39 9.06
C GLU A 168 4.83 -9.71 10.27
N GLY A 169 4.44 -8.45 10.55
CA GLY A 169 4.98 -7.64 11.64
C GLY A 169 6.25 -6.84 11.30
N SER A 170 6.93 -7.12 10.18
CA SER A 170 8.09 -6.32 9.74
C SER A 170 7.67 -5.05 9.00
N TYR A 171 8.55 -4.04 8.95
CA TYR A 171 8.27 -2.77 8.26
C TYR A 171 8.54 -2.88 6.75
N PRO A 172 7.63 -2.39 5.87
CA PRO A 172 7.84 -2.38 4.43
C PRO A 172 8.81 -1.26 4.04
N ASN A 173 9.99 -1.65 3.56
CA ASN A 173 11.02 -0.74 3.03
C ASN A 173 11.15 -0.79 1.52
N PHE A 174 10.56 -1.78 0.87
CA PHE A 174 10.67 -2.02 -0.57
C PHE A 174 9.33 -2.40 -1.18
N LEU A 175 9.10 -1.92 -2.40
CA LEU A 175 8.18 -2.51 -3.34
C LEU A 175 8.91 -3.63 -4.09
N PHE A 176 8.33 -4.81 -4.19
CA PHE A 176 8.93 -5.92 -4.91
C PHE A 176 8.25 -6.15 -6.26
N TYR A 177 9.05 -6.52 -7.26
CA TYR A 177 8.59 -6.92 -8.58
C TYR A 177 9.16 -8.29 -8.93
N VAL A 178 8.33 -9.22 -9.39
CA VAL A 178 8.74 -10.57 -9.75
C VAL A 178 9.32 -10.58 -11.15
N LEU A 179 10.65 -10.74 -11.27
CA LEU A 179 11.35 -10.87 -12.56
C LEU A 179 11.20 -12.29 -13.10
N ASN A 180 11.31 -13.28 -12.22
CA ASN A 180 11.14 -14.69 -12.56
C ASN A 180 10.65 -15.47 -11.34
N GLY A 181 9.86 -16.53 -11.56
CA GLY A 181 9.40 -17.45 -10.52
C GLY A 181 7.99 -17.21 -10.03
N LYS A 182 7.66 -17.83 -8.88
CA LYS A 182 6.32 -17.82 -8.27
C LYS A 182 6.41 -17.55 -6.78
N ILE A 183 5.61 -16.61 -6.32
CA ILE A 183 5.55 -16.19 -4.92
C ILE A 183 4.13 -16.39 -4.40
N LYS A 184 4.00 -16.77 -3.14
CA LYS A 184 2.73 -16.73 -2.40
C LYS A 184 2.80 -15.68 -1.30
N THR A 185 1.66 -15.03 -1.02
CA THR A 185 1.44 -14.38 0.27
C THR A 185 0.48 -15.21 1.10
N SER A 186 0.64 -15.18 2.42
CA SER A 186 -0.16 -15.99 3.33
C SER A 186 -0.32 -15.35 4.70
N LYS A 187 -1.42 -15.67 5.37
CA LYS A 187 -1.69 -15.37 6.78
C LYS A 187 -1.82 -16.67 7.54
N THR A 188 -1.36 -16.66 8.78
CA THR A 188 -1.46 -17.82 9.68
C THR A 188 -2.42 -17.46 10.82
N ASP A 189 -3.40 -18.33 11.09
CA ASP A 189 -4.29 -18.14 12.22
C ASP A 189 -3.63 -18.53 13.56
N LYS A 190 -4.33 -18.27 14.67
CA LYS A 190 -3.82 -18.64 16.02
C LYS A 190 -3.63 -20.13 16.25
N ALA A 191 -4.24 -20.97 15.43
CA ALA A 191 -4.12 -22.43 15.48
C ALA A 191 -2.98 -22.96 14.58
N GLY A 192 -2.28 -22.08 13.86
CA GLY A 192 -1.19 -22.44 12.94
C GLY A 192 -1.65 -22.82 11.53
N ASN A 193 -2.92 -22.62 11.19
CA ASN A 193 -3.40 -22.88 9.84
C ASN A 193 -2.97 -21.76 8.91
N GLU A 194 -2.27 -22.10 7.85
CA GLU A 194 -1.88 -21.15 6.81
C GLU A 194 -3.02 -21.00 5.78
N PHE A 195 -3.33 -19.75 5.43
CA PHE A 195 -4.22 -19.40 4.34
C PHE A 195 -3.49 -18.54 3.32
N ILE A 196 -3.38 -19.00 2.07
CA ILE A 196 -2.73 -18.24 0.99
C ILE A 196 -3.66 -17.12 0.56
N THR A 197 -3.22 -15.87 0.75
CA THR A 197 -3.98 -14.64 0.45
C THR A 197 -3.74 -14.13 -0.97
N GLY A 198 -2.58 -14.44 -1.56
CA GLY A 198 -2.22 -14.04 -2.91
C GLY A 198 -1.23 -15.01 -3.57
N LEU A 199 -1.25 -15.06 -4.88
CA LEU A 199 -0.30 -15.76 -5.72
C LEU A 199 0.26 -14.76 -6.74
N TYR A 200 1.56 -14.76 -6.94
CA TYR A 200 2.27 -13.82 -7.81
C TYR A 200 3.18 -14.59 -8.77
N LYS A 201 3.31 -14.06 -9.99
CA LYS A 201 4.15 -14.59 -11.06
C LYS A 201 5.04 -13.50 -11.64
N THR A 202 5.88 -13.86 -12.58
CA THR A 202 6.64 -12.90 -13.39
C THR A 202 5.74 -11.78 -13.93
N GLY A 203 6.13 -10.54 -13.68
CA GLY A 203 5.37 -9.34 -14.05
C GLY A 203 4.49 -8.76 -12.94
N ASP A 204 4.32 -9.46 -11.82
CA ASP A 204 3.49 -8.98 -10.71
C ASP A 204 4.29 -8.16 -9.70
N PHE A 205 3.63 -7.16 -9.09
CA PHE A 205 4.13 -6.43 -7.93
C PHE A 205 3.57 -7.03 -6.65
N LEU A 206 4.37 -7.01 -5.56
CA LEU A 206 3.93 -7.44 -4.23
C LEU A 206 4.47 -6.52 -3.13
N GLY A 207 3.84 -6.55 -1.95
CA GLY A 207 4.21 -5.74 -0.80
C GLY A 207 3.74 -4.29 -0.86
N TYR A 208 3.02 -3.88 -1.91
CA TYR A 208 2.57 -2.50 -2.11
C TYR A 208 1.42 -2.07 -1.20
N THR A 209 0.56 -2.98 -0.74
CA THR A 209 -0.60 -2.64 0.09
C THR A 209 -0.17 -2.02 1.42
N ASP A 210 0.62 -2.77 2.20
CA ASP A 210 1.11 -2.30 3.50
C ASP A 210 2.12 -1.13 3.35
N LEU A 211 2.84 -1.10 2.23
CA LEU A 211 3.72 0.01 1.87
C LEU A 211 2.93 1.32 1.66
N LEU A 212 1.82 1.26 0.92
CA LEU A 212 0.94 2.40 0.64
C LEU A 212 0.19 2.87 1.88
N GLU A 213 -0.24 1.93 2.74
CA GLU A 213 -0.88 2.22 4.02
C GLU A 213 0.11 2.74 5.08
N ASN A 214 1.42 2.65 4.80
CA ASN A 214 2.48 3.00 5.73
C ASN A 214 2.37 2.25 7.08
N THR A 215 2.00 0.96 7.01
CA THR A 215 1.85 0.06 8.15
C THR A 215 2.88 -1.06 8.11
N ILE A 216 2.92 -1.91 9.13
CA ILE A 216 3.70 -3.16 9.11
C ILE A 216 3.06 -4.18 8.15
N TYR A 217 3.86 -5.11 7.61
CA TYR A 217 3.32 -6.20 6.81
C TYR A 217 2.28 -7.01 7.60
N THR A 218 1.11 -7.22 6.98
CA THR A 218 -0.01 -7.96 7.56
C THR A 218 -0.05 -9.42 7.12
N GLU A 219 0.92 -9.85 6.31
CA GLU A 219 1.04 -11.19 5.76
C GLU A 219 2.51 -11.56 5.52
N ASN A 220 2.77 -12.85 5.30
CA ASN A 220 4.09 -13.35 4.92
C ASN A 220 4.15 -13.50 3.39
N ALA A 221 5.31 -13.21 2.78
CA ALA A 221 5.57 -13.54 1.38
C ALA A 221 6.68 -14.60 1.28
N THR A 222 6.44 -15.68 0.51
CA THR A 222 7.34 -16.83 0.43
C THR A 222 7.46 -17.32 -1.02
N ALA A 223 8.68 -17.67 -1.44
CA ALA A 223 8.93 -18.21 -2.76
C ALA A 223 8.43 -19.67 -2.88
N LEU A 224 7.60 -19.95 -3.90
CA LEU A 224 7.11 -21.29 -4.23
C LEU A 224 8.10 -22.11 -5.06
N GLU A 225 8.98 -21.44 -5.77
CA GLU A 225 10.09 -21.98 -6.55
C GLU A 225 11.28 -21.00 -6.48
N GLU A 226 12.42 -21.37 -7.02
CA GLU A 226 13.56 -20.43 -7.15
C GLU A 226 13.11 -19.21 -7.97
N SER A 227 13.28 -18.05 -7.40
CA SER A 227 12.67 -16.81 -7.92
C SER A 227 13.66 -15.67 -7.92
N GLU A 228 13.51 -14.74 -8.86
CA GLU A 228 14.26 -13.50 -8.94
C GLU A 228 13.33 -12.31 -8.72
N LEU A 229 13.69 -11.43 -7.81
CA LEU A 229 12.93 -10.24 -7.46
C LEU A 229 13.77 -8.99 -7.62
N SER A 230 13.15 -7.94 -8.13
CA SER A 230 13.65 -6.58 -8.02
C SER A 230 13.03 -5.89 -6.81
N SER A 231 13.88 -5.21 -6.01
CA SER A 231 13.50 -4.50 -4.78
C SER A 231 13.62 -3.00 -4.99
N ILE A 232 12.50 -2.31 -5.16
CA ILE A 232 12.45 -0.86 -5.38
C ILE A 232 12.30 -0.18 -4.01
N PRO A 233 13.25 0.69 -3.59
CA PRO A 233 13.16 1.41 -2.33
C PRO A 233 11.87 2.22 -2.20
N LYS A 234 11.28 2.22 -0.99
CA LYS A 234 10.03 2.93 -0.65
C LYS A 234 10.03 4.37 -1.13
N ASP A 235 11.10 5.12 -0.87
CA ASP A 235 11.18 6.55 -1.21
C ASP A 235 11.13 6.78 -2.73
N LEU A 236 11.82 5.94 -3.51
CA LEU A 236 11.79 6.00 -4.97
C LEU A 236 10.42 5.63 -5.53
N PHE A 237 9.78 4.62 -4.96
CA PHE A 237 8.42 4.25 -5.34
C PHE A 237 7.43 5.39 -5.09
N PHE A 238 7.43 5.99 -3.89
CA PHE A 238 6.54 7.12 -3.57
C PHE A 238 6.85 8.35 -4.44
N LYS A 239 8.12 8.62 -4.70
CA LYS A 239 8.51 9.69 -5.63
C LYS A 239 7.86 9.47 -7.01
N LEU A 240 7.95 8.28 -7.57
CA LEU A 240 7.33 7.93 -8.85
C LEU A 240 5.81 8.01 -8.79
N LEU A 241 5.21 7.47 -7.74
CA LEU A 241 3.77 7.46 -7.54
C LEU A 241 3.18 8.88 -7.51
N HIS A 242 3.89 9.84 -6.90
CA HIS A 242 3.47 11.24 -6.83
C HIS A 242 3.80 12.05 -8.09
N SER A 243 4.88 11.71 -8.81
CA SER A 243 5.32 12.47 -9.98
C SER A 243 4.72 11.99 -11.30
N SER A 244 4.20 10.75 -11.36
CA SER A 244 3.65 10.15 -12.58
C SER A 244 2.22 9.63 -12.39
N PRO A 245 1.23 10.33 -12.97
CA PRO A 245 -0.17 9.87 -12.97
C PRO A 245 -0.35 8.48 -13.60
N GLU A 246 0.50 8.09 -14.54
CA GLU A 246 0.44 6.78 -15.20
C GLU A 246 0.87 5.66 -14.24
N VAL A 247 1.94 5.89 -13.46
CA VAL A 247 2.36 4.95 -12.41
C VAL A 247 1.28 4.85 -11.34
N ALA A 248 0.74 5.97 -10.89
CA ALA A 248 -0.39 5.98 -9.93
C ALA A 248 -1.60 5.22 -10.49
N GLY A 249 -1.98 5.47 -11.73
CA GLY A 249 -3.08 4.77 -12.42
C GLY A 249 -2.86 3.27 -12.53
N LYS A 250 -1.61 2.82 -12.78
CA LYS A 250 -1.24 1.39 -12.79
C LYS A 250 -1.49 0.74 -11.43
N PHE A 251 -1.06 1.37 -10.32
CA PHE A 251 -1.28 0.83 -8.98
C PHE A 251 -2.74 0.90 -8.54
N ILE A 252 -3.49 1.94 -8.89
CA ILE A 252 -4.95 2.01 -8.67
C ILE A 252 -5.65 0.85 -9.38
N LYS A 253 -5.27 0.55 -10.62
CA LYS A 253 -5.83 -0.59 -11.35
C LYS A 253 -5.50 -1.92 -10.68
N ILE A 254 -4.25 -2.15 -10.27
CA ILE A 254 -3.83 -3.35 -9.54
C ILE A 254 -4.65 -3.52 -8.24
N LEU A 255 -4.84 -2.45 -7.48
CA LEU A 255 -5.66 -2.48 -6.26
C LEU A 255 -7.12 -2.82 -6.57
N SER A 256 -7.70 -2.21 -7.61
CA SER A 256 -9.08 -2.48 -8.03
C SER A 256 -9.27 -3.95 -8.45
N ASP A 257 -8.36 -4.46 -9.28
CA ASP A 257 -8.40 -5.85 -9.74
C ASP A 257 -8.27 -6.83 -8.56
N ASN A 258 -7.43 -6.51 -7.56
CA ASN A 258 -7.29 -7.32 -6.34
C ASN A 258 -8.53 -7.29 -5.45
N VAL A 259 -9.22 -6.16 -5.34
CA VAL A 259 -10.49 -6.09 -4.58
C VAL A 259 -11.51 -7.03 -5.20
N LEU A 260 -11.70 -6.97 -6.52
CA LEU A 260 -12.63 -7.85 -7.23
C LEU A 260 -12.26 -9.33 -7.07
N GLU A 261 -10.98 -9.70 -7.20
CA GLU A 261 -10.52 -11.08 -6.99
C GLU A 261 -10.79 -11.57 -5.56
N LYS A 262 -10.55 -10.72 -4.55
CA LYS A 262 -10.82 -11.04 -3.14
C LYS A 262 -12.31 -11.18 -2.86
N GLU A 263 -13.18 -10.34 -3.42
CA GLU A 263 -14.64 -10.46 -3.29
C GLU A 263 -15.16 -11.77 -3.89
N GLU A 264 -14.76 -12.13 -5.11
CA GLU A 264 -15.11 -13.41 -5.70
C GLU A 264 -14.65 -14.60 -4.85
N ARG A 265 -13.43 -14.51 -4.29
CA ARG A 265 -12.90 -15.55 -3.43
C ARG A 265 -13.69 -15.71 -2.14
N LEU A 266 -14.13 -14.61 -1.52
CA LEU A 266 -15.00 -14.65 -0.33
C LEU A 266 -16.34 -15.34 -0.64
N ILE A 267 -16.96 -15.04 -1.78
CA ILE A 267 -18.20 -15.70 -2.22
C ILE A 267 -17.97 -17.22 -2.38
N ARG A 268 -16.87 -17.62 -2.99
CA ARG A 268 -16.53 -19.04 -3.15
C ARG A 268 -16.31 -19.75 -1.81
N LEU A 269 -15.63 -19.12 -0.87
CA LEU A 269 -15.42 -19.67 0.48
C LEU A 269 -16.74 -19.84 1.25
N ALA A 270 -17.67 -18.89 1.07
CA ALA A 270 -18.95 -18.91 1.78
C ALA A 270 -19.96 -19.92 1.21
N TYR A 271 -20.00 -20.10 -0.10
CA TYR A 271 -21.10 -20.82 -0.77
C TYR A 271 -20.70 -22.06 -1.57
N CYS A 272 -19.40 -22.24 -1.88
CA CYS A 272 -18.97 -23.40 -2.67
C CYS A 272 -18.55 -24.58 -1.78
N SER A 273 -18.91 -25.79 -2.17
CA SER A 273 -18.41 -27.02 -1.55
C SER A 273 -16.88 -27.11 -1.66
N VAL A 274 -16.23 -27.90 -0.78
CA VAL A 274 -14.76 -28.12 -0.86
C VAL A 274 -14.38 -28.71 -2.21
N ARG A 275 -15.19 -29.61 -2.75
CA ARG A 275 -14.96 -30.21 -4.07
C ARG A 275 -14.91 -29.15 -5.16
N LYS A 276 -15.88 -28.23 -5.19
CA LYS A 276 -15.92 -27.10 -6.14
C LYS A 276 -14.72 -26.19 -5.96
N ARG A 277 -14.35 -25.84 -4.72
CA ARG A 277 -13.20 -24.99 -4.42
C ARG A 277 -11.88 -25.58 -4.87
N VAL A 278 -11.69 -26.92 -4.74
CA VAL A 278 -10.50 -27.61 -5.26
C VAL A 278 -10.45 -27.50 -6.79
N ALA A 279 -11.56 -27.73 -7.48
CA ALA A 279 -11.62 -27.60 -8.94
C ALA A 279 -11.26 -26.18 -9.39
N GLU A 280 -11.84 -25.17 -8.76
CA GLU A 280 -11.59 -23.76 -9.07
C GLU A 280 -10.15 -23.35 -8.76
N ALA A 281 -9.56 -23.87 -7.67
CA ALA A 281 -8.15 -23.63 -7.35
C ALA A 281 -7.22 -24.19 -8.43
N LEU A 282 -7.49 -25.40 -8.96
CA LEU A 282 -6.72 -25.97 -10.07
C LEU A 282 -6.86 -25.15 -11.35
N LEU A 283 -8.07 -24.70 -11.67
CA LEU A 283 -8.33 -23.87 -12.84
C LEU A 283 -7.67 -22.48 -12.71
N LEU A 284 -7.69 -21.89 -11.51
CA LEU A 284 -7.00 -20.62 -11.20
C LEU A 284 -5.50 -20.75 -11.40
N LEU A 285 -4.89 -21.81 -10.86
CA LEU A 285 -3.46 -22.07 -11.00
C LEU A 285 -3.08 -22.27 -12.48
N GLN A 286 -3.90 -23.01 -13.23
CA GLN A 286 -3.71 -23.15 -14.67
C GLN A 286 -3.76 -21.78 -15.37
N LYS A 287 -4.83 -21.01 -15.16
CA LYS A 287 -5.01 -19.68 -15.79
C LYS A 287 -3.87 -18.71 -15.44
N LYS A 288 -3.39 -18.78 -14.19
CA LYS A 288 -2.36 -17.84 -13.71
C LYS A 288 -0.97 -18.16 -14.22
N TYR A 289 -0.61 -19.44 -14.31
CA TYR A 289 0.76 -19.88 -14.57
C TYR A 289 0.99 -20.52 -15.95
N GLN A 290 -0.06 -20.78 -16.71
CA GLN A 290 0.07 -21.25 -18.10
C GLN A 290 0.38 -20.04 -19.01
N GLU A 291 1.57 -20.05 -19.65
CA GLU A 291 2.05 -18.94 -20.49
C GLU A 291 1.56 -19.06 -21.94
N ASP A 292 1.45 -20.28 -22.49
CA ASP A 292 0.96 -20.48 -23.87
C ASP A 292 -0.16 -21.53 -23.94
N ASN A 293 -1.13 -21.29 -24.82
CA ASN A 293 -2.33 -22.16 -24.97
C ASN A 293 -2.04 -23.56 -25.57
N ASN A 294 -0.82 -23.88 -25.99
CA ASN A 294 -0.51 -25.06 -26.81
C ASN A 294 0.29 -26.16 -26.11
N GLU A 295 0.75 -25.97 -24.87
CA GLU A 295 1.47 -27.02 -24.15
C GLU A 295 0.63 -27.65 -23.03
N ALA A 296 0.82 -28.95 -22.79
CA ALA A 296 0.23 -29.66 -21.67
C ALA A 296 0.75 -29.09 -20.34
N PHE A 297 0.04 -28.09 -19.81
CA PHE A 297 0.43 -27.40 -18.59
C PHE A 297 0.26 -28.33 -17.38
N THR A 298 1.31 -28.37 -16.56
CA THR A 298 1.33 -29.17 -15.34
C THR A 298 1.48 -28.27 -14.12
N ILE A 299 0.52 -28.35 -13.22
CA ILE A 299 0.52 -27.63 -11.96
C ILE A 299 1.49 -28.31 -10.99
N SER A 300 2.61 -27.65 -10.67
CA SER A 300 3.56 -28.13 -9.65
C SER A 300 3.29 -27.40 -8.34
N ILE A 301 2.56 -28.03 -7.43
CA ILE A 301 2.18 -27.44 -6.14
C ILE A 301 2.17 -28.52 -5.03
N SER A 302 2.56 -28.13 -3.81
CA SER A 302 2.44 -29.02 -2.66
C SER A 302 0.98 -29.21 -2.24
N ARG A 303 0.67 -30.31 -1.57
CA ARG A 303 -0.69 -30.56 -1.05
C ARG A 303 -1.04 -29.58 0.07
N GLU A 304 -0.03 -29.15 0.82
CA GLU A 304 -0.14 -28.09 1.84
C GLU A 304 -0.55 -26.77 1.21
N ASP A 305 0.20 -26.29 0.20
CA ASP A 305 -0.12 -25.02 -0.46
C ASP A 305 -1.49 -25.08 -1.14
N LEU A 306 -1.86 -26.20 -1.76
CA LEU A 306 -3.18 -26.36 -2.36
C LEU A 306 -4.28 -26.31 -1.30
N SER A 307 -4.08 -26.95 -0.13
CA SER A 307 -5.05 -26.87 0.99
C SER A 307 -5.18 -25.46 1.53
N SER A 308 -4.09 -24.73 1.61
CA SER A 308 -4.06 -23.30 2.02
C SER A 308 -4.72 -22.35 1.00
N ILE A 309 -4.68 -22.67 -0.31
CA ILE A 309 -5.43 -21.94 -1.34
C ILE A 309 -6.93 -22.20 -1.22
N VAL A 310 -7.30 -23.47 -1.03
CA VAL A 310 -8.70 -23.95 -0.97
C VAL A 310 -9.38 -23.55 0.34
N GLY A 311 -8.61 -23.38 1.41
CA GLY A 311 -9.12 -23.16 2.77
C GLY A 311 -9.86 -24.40 3.31
N ALA A 312 -9.23 -25.59 3.18
CA ALA A 312 -9.75 -26.87 3.67
C ALA A 312 -8.61 -27.73 4.21
N SER A 313 -8.94 -28.77 4.99
CA SER A 313 -7.90 -29.65 5.52
C SER A 313 -7.18 -30.41 4.39
N LYS A 314 -5.91 -30.70 4.61
CA LYS A 314 -5.06 -31.41 3.64
C LYS A 314 -5.65 -32.76 3.26
N GLU A 315 -6.21 -33.51 4.25
CA GLU A 315 -6.83 -34.82 4.05
C GLU A 315 -8.03 -34.70 3.10
N THR A 316 -8.89 -33.68 3.29
CA THR A 316 -10.06 -33.44 2.43
C THR A 316 -9.64 -33.12 1.00
N VAL A 317 -8.60 -32.29 0.84
CA VAL A 317 -8.08 -31.94 -0.49
C VAL A 317 -7.47 -33.16 -1.17
N ILE A 318 -6.68 -33.99 -0.47
CA ILE A 318 -6.09 -35.21 -1.03
C ILE A 318 -7.18 -36.18 -1.48
N ARG A 319 -8.23 -36.42 -0.68
CA ARG A 319 -9.37 -37.25 -1.05
C ARG A 319 -10.07 -36.72 -2.30
N THR A 320 -10.36 -35.44 -2.34
CA THR A 320 -11.00 -34.81 -3.51
C THR A 320 -10.15 -34.92 -4.78
N LEU A 321 -8.83 -34.81 -4.67
CA LEU A 321 -7.92 -35.01 -5.81
C LEU A 321 -7.92 -36.49 -6.28
N SER A 322 -8.05 -37.47 -5.36
CA SER A 322 -8.17 -38.86 -5.71
C SER A 322 -9.47 -39.14 -6.48
N ASP A 323 -10.59 -38.58 -6.00
CA ASP A 323 -11.88 -38.68 -6.70
C ASP A 323 -11.79 -38.07 -8.10
N PHE A 324 -11.17 -36.89 -8.26
CA PHE A 324 -10.98 -36.28 -9.58
C PHE A 324 -10.11 -37.10 -10.53
N LYS A 325 -9.10 -37.78 -9.99
CA LYS A 325 -8.27 -38.70 -10.77
C LYS A 325 -9.06 -39.92 -11.23
N GLU A 326 -9.85 -40.54 -10.34
CA GLU A 326 -10.71 -41.70 -10.66
C GLU A 326 -11.77 -41.36 -11.70
N GLU A 327 -12.31 -40.13 -11.65
CA GLU A 327 -13.28 -39.62 -12.64
C GLU A 327 -12.63 -39.17 -13.96
N GLY A 328 -11.30 -39.26 -14.09
CA GLY A 328 -10.58 -38.84 -15.29
C GLY A 328 -10.59 -37.35 -15.55
N LEU A 329 -10.81 -36.53 -14.52
CA LEU A 329 -10.79 -35.06 -14.62
C LEU A 329 -9.37 -34.48 -14.58
N ILE A 330 -8.49 -35.16 -13.84
CA ILE A 330 -7.08 -34.80 -13.67
C ILE A 330 -6.20 -36.07 -13.73
N SER A 331 -4.93 -35.88 -14.06
CA SER A 331 -3.88 -36.85 -13.82
C SER A 331 -2.89 -36.33 -12.77
N ILE A 332 -2.29 -37.25 -12.01
CA ILE A 332 -1.35 -36.95 -10.93
C ILE A 332 -0.09 -37.75 -11.10
N LEU A 333 1.05 -37.09 -11.24
CA LEU A 333 2.38 -37.73 -11.27
C LEU A 333 3.27 -37.09 -10.18
N GLY A 334 3.37 -37.70 -9.02
CA GLY A 334 4.06 -37.15 -7.85
C GLY A 334 3.42 -35.87 -7.36
N ARG A 335 4.15 -34.72 -7.44
CA ARG A 335 3.63 -33.39 -7.08
C ARG A 335 2.91 -32.70 -8.22
N LYS A 336 3.05 -33.18 -9.45
CA LYS A 336 2.51 -32.60 -10.67
C LYS A 336 1.07 -33.01 -10.88
N ILE A 337 0.20 -32.08 -11.20
CA ILE A 337 -1.23 -32.27 -11.51
C ILE A 337 -1.48 -31.72 -12.90
N SER A 338 -2.03 -32.52 -13.80
CA SER A 338 -2.48 -32.06 -15.12
C SER A 338 -4.00 -32.14 -15.20
N ILE A 339 -4.63 -31.15 -15.80
CA ILE A 339 -6.09 -31.12 -16.03
C ILE A 339 -6.37 -31.85 -17.36
N GLU A 340 -7.09 -32.98 -17.27
CA GLU A 340 -7.46 -33.79 -18.44
C GLU A 340 -8.78 -33.35 -19.04
N ASN A 341 -9.73 -32.91 -18.21
CA ASN A 341 -11.04 -32.45 -18.70
C ASN A 341 -11.45 -31.13 -18.03
N LYS A 342 -11.05 -30.02 -18.66
CA LYS A 342 -11.29 -28.67 -18.17
C LYS A 342 -12.78 -28.34 -18.12
N GLU A 343 -13.55 -28.74 -19.14
CA GLU A 343 -14.98 -28.43 -19.25
C GLU A 343 -15.80 -29.08 -18.14
N LYS A 344 -15.54 -30.38 -17.87
CA LYS A 344 -16.19 -31.08 -16.77
C LYS A 344 -15.79 -30.52 -15.41
N LEU A 345 -14.50 -30.12 -15.24
CA LEU A 345 -14.02 -29.51 -13.99
C LEU A 345 -14.69 -28.15 -13.74
N GLN A 346 -14.91 -27.35 -14.79
CA GLN A 346 -15.66 -26.09 -14.71
C GLN A 346 -17.14 -26.30 -14.40
N ALA A 347 -17.76 -27.32 -14.98
CA ALA A 347 -19.18 -27.63 -14.85
C ALA A 347 -19.58 -28.28 -13.52
N LEU A 348 -18.61 -28.56 -12.63
CA LEU A 348 -18.92 -29.11 -11.31
C LEU A 348 -19.88 -28.18 -10.55
N ARG A 349 -20.98 -28.76 -10.06
CA ARG A 349 -21.95 -28.05 -9.22
C ARG A 349 -21.52 -28.12 -7.74
N ASN A 350 -22.12 -27.28 -6.92
CA ASN A 350 -21.92 -27.27 -5.45
C ASN A 350 -22.37 -28.60 -4.81
#